data_a666ca4bb72e1d846f7b5fcbd404a1bc
#
_entry.id   a666ca4bb72e1d846f7b5fcbd404a1bc
#
_cell.length_a   1.000
_cell.length_b   1.000
_cell.length_c   1.000
_cell.angle_alpha   90.00
_cell.angle_beta   90.00
_cell.angle_gamma   90.00
#
_symmetry.space_group_name_H-M   'P 1'
#
loop_
_entity.id
_entity.type
_entity.pdbx_description
1 polymer ?
#
loop_
_entity_poly.entity_id
_entity_poly.type
_entity_poly.pdbx_seq_one_letter_code
_entity_poly.pdbx_strand_id
1 'polypeptide(L)'
;MNFFKKPAVAVILAVLLCGGILSFNTQSKLGEEIDAVEDSFFTNVDGQRSIYSRLQEKLQAANGVWTVLVKYDEAAAEELSYERDSLIWACDEADISYMKYCSDYLDDEFASALRTLDGLELTDDERSLVDEYETAYNGAQKMIEENSYNSSVTSFNRSVYDTFPTEILAAFAGVNAPERFS
;
A
#
# COMPACT_ATOMS: atom_id res chain seq x y z
N MET A 1 3.26 -49.13 30.19
CA MET A 1 3.66 -48.31 29.01
C MET A 1 4.42 -47.08 29.50
N ASN A 2 5.79 -47.12 29.48
CA ASN A 2 6.64 -46.11 30.15
C ASN A 2 7.38 -45.23 29.15
N PHE A 3 6.66 -44.75 28.14
CA PHE A 3 7.25 -43.90 27.08
C PHE A 3 7.78 -42.56 27.64
N PHE A 4 7.10 -41.97 28.61
CA PHE A 4 7.46 -40.70 29.26
C PHE A 4 8.60 -40.77 30.26
N LYS A 5 9.13 -41.96 30.59
CA LYS A 5 10.26 -42.12 31.54
C LYS A 5 11.64 -42.09 30.86
N LYS A 6 11.70 -41.93 29.54
CA LYS A 6 13.00 -41.81 28.84
C LYS A 6 13.43 -40.34 28.85
N PRO A 7 14.63 -40.01 29.37
CA PRO A 7 15.08 -38.61 29.44
C PRO A 7 15.13 -37.92 28.09
N ALA A 8 15.38 -38.66 27.02
CA ALA A 8 15.34 -38.14 25.65
C ALA A 8 13.95 -37.66 25.23
N VAL A 9 12.87 -38.32 25.61
CA VAL A 9 11.50 -37.93 25.31
C VAL A 9 11.12 -36.65 26.06
N ALA A 10 11.57 -36.52 27.33
CA ALA A 10 11.33 -35.31 28.12
C ALA A 10 12.05 -34.09 27.51
N VAL A 11 13.29 -34.27 27.02
CA VAL A 11 14.07 -33.23 26.37
C VAL A 11 13.39 -32.80 25.04
N ILE A 12 12.97 -33.74 24.22
CA ILE A 12 12.26 -33.45 22.97
C ILE A 12 10.96 -32.70 23.23
N LEU A 13 10.16 -33.13 24.22
CA LEU A 13 8.93 -32.44 24.62
C LEU A 13 9.21 -31.03 25.16
N ALA A 14 10.26 -30.85 25.96
CA ALA A 14 10.66 -29.53 26.46
C ALA A 14 11.07 -28.58 25.31
N VAL A 15 11.85 -29.09 24.35
CA VAL A 15 12.25 -28.29 23.15
C VAL A 15 11.03 -27.93 22.31
N LEU A 16 10.08 -28.84 22.09
CA LEU A 16 8.86 -28.57 21.34
C LEU A 16 7.94 -27.56 22.06
N LEU A 17 7.83 -27.67 23.41
CA LEU A 17 7.04 -26.73 24.20
C LEU A 17 7.69 -25.34 24.24
N CYS A 18 9.01 -25.26 24.46
CA CYS A 18 9.72 -23.98 24.43
C CYS A 18 9.67 -23.35 23.02
N GLY A 19 9.87 -24.15 21.97
CA GLY A 19 9.75 -23.70 20.59
C GLY A 19 8.35 -23.21 20.25
N GLY A 20 7.31 -23.91 20.67
CA GLY A 20 5.92 -23.51 20.47
C GLY A 20 5.55 -22.20 21.19
N ILE A 21 5.99 -22.02 22.44
CA ILE A 21 5.74 -20.80 23.21
C ILE A 21 6.51 -19.61 22.61
N LEU A 22 7.76 -19.82 22.20
CA LEU A 22 8.56 -18.78 21.55
C LEU A 22 7.95 -18.37 20.22
N SER A 23 7.53 -19.33 19.39
CA SER A 23 6.87 -19.05 18.10
C SER A 23 5.57 -18.28 18.30
N PHE A 24 4.73 -18.66 19.24
CA PHE A 24 3.47 -17.97 19.52
C PHE A 24 3.68 -16.53 20.01
N ASN A 25 4.60 -16.32 20.95
CA ASN A 25 4.92 -14.97 21.44
C ASN A 25 5.57 -14.10 20.33
N THR A 26 6.40 -14.69 19.48
CA THR A 26 7.03 -14.00 18.36
C THR A 26 5.99 -13.63 17.31
N GLN A 27 5.08 -14.54 16.97
CA GLN A 27 4.00 -14.27 16.02
C GLN A 27 3.09 -13.13 16.49
N SER A 28 2.69 -13.12 17.77
CA SER A 28 1.85 -12.05 18.32
C SER A 28 2.56 -10.69 18.28
N LYS A 29 3.83 -10.62 18.71
CA LYS A 29 4.60 -9.37 18.70
C LYS A 29 4.92 -8.88 17.28
N LEU A 30 5.31 -9.78 16.38
CA LEU A 30 5.57 -9.42 15.00
C LEU A 30 4.28 -8.97 14.30
N GLY A 31 3.15 -9.61 14.59
CA GLY A 31 1.84 -9.17 14.08
C GLY A 31 1.53 -7.75 14.54
N GLU A 32 1.63 -7.46 15.84
CA GLU A 32 1.40 -6.10 16.37
C GLU A 32 2.33 -5.04 15.75
N GLU A 33 3.61 -5.39 15.51
CA GLU A 33 4.57 -4.46 14.88
C GLU A 33 4.29 -4.28 13.38
N ILE A 34 3.85 -5.31 12.66
CA ILE A 34 3.43 -5.22 11.27
C ILE A 34 2.18 -4.37 11.15
N ASP A 35 1.17 -4.66 11.98
CA ASP A 35 -0.07 -3.89 12.03
C ASP A 35 0.23 -2.40 12.29
N ALA A 36 1.18 -2.09 13.18
CA ALA A 36 1.58 -0.70 13.44
C ALA A 36 2.28 -0.04 12.23
N VAL A 37 3.06 -0.79 11.45
CA VAL A 37 3.67 -0.29 10.21
C VAL A 37 2.58 -0.07 9.16
N GLU A 38 1.69 -1.03 8.97
CA GLU A 38 0.60 -0.95 7.99
C GLU A 38 -0.43 0.13 8.37
N ASP A 39 -0.73 0.31 9.66
CA ASP A 39 -1.58 1.40 10.14
C ASP A 39 -1.04 2.77 9.75
N SER A 40 0.27 2.94 9.65
CA SER A 40 0.89 4.21 9.19
C SER A 40 0.63 4.52 7.71
N PHE A 41 0.22 3.52 6.91
CA PHE A 41 -0.28 3.72 5.55
C PHE A 41 -1.63 4.43 5.53
N PHE A 42 -2.51 4.10 6.48
CA PHE A 42 -3.89 4.59 6.55
C PHE A 42 -4.04 5.83 7.42
N THR A 43 -3.17 6.02 8.42
CA THR A 43 -3.28 7.08 9.41
C THR A 43 -2.20 8.16 9.23
N ASN A 44 -2.54 9.39 9.57
CA ASN A 44 -1.58 10.49 9.55
C ASN A 44 -0.62 10.36 10.75
N VAL A 45 0.67 10.37 10.47
CA VAL A 45 1.73 10.24 11.49
C VAL A 45 2.64 11.47 11.47
N ASP A 46 2.98 12.02 12.62
CA ASP A 46 3.93 13.13 12.79
C ASP A 46 3.63 14.36 11.93
N GLY A 47 2.35 14.65 11.69
CA GLY A 47 1.91 15.77 10.85
C GLY A 47 2.01 15.52 9.35
N GLN A 48 2.49 14.36 8.94
CA GLN A 48 2.49 13.91 7.56
C GLN A 48 1.19 13.18 7.25
N ARG A 49 0.57 13.50 6.12
CA ARG A 49 -0.63 12.77 5.66
C ARG A 49 -0.26 11.38 5.19
N SER A 50 -1.13 10.42 5.50
CA SER A 50 -0.99 9.02 5.09
C SER A 50 -0.99 8.86 3.57
N ILE A 51 -0.41 7.76 3.08
CA ILE A 51 -0.47 7.39 1.66
C ILE A 51 -1.94 7.24 1.23
N TYR A 52 -2.76 6.60 2.05
CA TYR A 52 -4.20 6.48 1.78
C TYR A 52 -4.88 7.83 1.55
N SER A 53 -4.60 8.85 2.39
CA SER A 53 -5.13 10.20 2.17
C SER A 53 -4.67 10.81 0.84
N ARG A 54 -3.45 10.53 0.40
CA ARG A 54 -2.93 11.01 -0.90
C ARG A 54 -3.55 10.28 -2.08
N LEU A 55 -3.83 8.98 -1.94
CA LEU A 55 -4.60 8.25 -2.94
C LEU A 55 -6.00 8.83 -3.13
N GLN A 56 -6.66 9.25 -2.04
CA GLN A 56 -7.95 9.94 -2.14
C GLN A 56 -7.84 11.30 -2.88
N GLU A 57 -6.73 12.04 -2.70
CA GLU A 57 -6.47 13.27 -3.46
C GLU A 57 -6.25 12.97 -4.95
N LYS A 58 -5.51 11.90 -5.30
CA LYS A 58 -5.37 11.42 -6.70
C LYS A 58 -6.72 11.07 -7.32
N LEU A 59 -7.55 10.30 -6.60
CA LEU A 59 -8.89 9.91 -7.06
C LEU A 59 -9.78 11.12 -7.32
N GLN A 60 -9.73 12.14 -6.45
CA GLN A 60 -10.49 13.38 -6.62
C GLN A 60 -10.01 14.15 -7.85
N ALA A 61 -8.70 14.25 -8.06
CA ALA A 61 -8.14 14.95 -9.23
C ALA A 61 -8.45 14.20 -10.53
N ALA A 62 -8.33 12.87 -10.56
CA ALA A 62 -8.72 12.04 -11.72
C ALA A 62 -10.21 12.20 -12.06
N ASN A 63 -11.08 12.25 -11.06
CA ASN A 63 -12.50 12.54 -11.26
C ASN A 63 -12.73 13.93 -11.84
N GLY A 64 -11.93 14.92 -11.44
CA GLY A 64 -11.98 16.27 -12.01
C GLY A 64 -11.62 16.29 -13.49
N VAL A 65 -10.52 15.65 -13.88
CA VAL A 65 -10.13 15.49 -15.30
C VAL A 65 -11.19 14.74 -16.09
N TRP A 66 -11.74 13.65 -15.53
CA TRP A 66 -12.83 12.89 -16.13
C TRP A 66 -14.05 13.77 -16.49
N THR A 67 -14.42 14.72 -15.61
CA THR A 67 -15.60 15.62 -15.86
C THR A 67 -15.43 16.52 -17.08
N VAL A 68 -14.19 16.83 -17.45
CA VAL A 68 -13.88 17.56 -18.68
C VAL A 68 -13.82 16.60 -19.87
N LEU A 69 -13.06 15.51 -19.72
CA LEU A 69 -12.80 14.53 -20.79
C LEU A 69 -14.08 13.92 -21.36
N VAL A 70 -15.05 13.58 -20.52
CA VAL A 70 -16.32 12.94 -20.94
C VAL A 70 -17.13 13.79 -21.91
N LYS A 71 -16.89 15.11 -21.97
CA LYS A 71 -17.59 16.01 -22.91
C LYS A 71 -17.04 15.92 -24.35
N TYR A 72 -15.79 15.45 -24.48
CA TYR A 72 -15.03 15.47 -25.73
C TYR A 72 -14.71 14.08 -26.26
N ASP A 73 -14.38 13.14 -25.37
CA ASP A 73 -14.02 11.76 -25.69
C ASP A 73 -14.57 10.80 -24.64
N GLU A 74 -15.74 10.22 -24.94
CA GLU A 74 -16.43 9.29 -24.05
C GLU A 74 -15.61 8.00 -23.84
N ALA A 75 -14.91 7.51 -24.88
CA ALA A 75 -14.13 6.29 -24.79
C ALA A 75 -12.92 6.46 -23.86
N ALA A 76 -12.16 7.54 -24.03
CA ALA A 76 -11.03 7.85 -23.13
C ALA A 76 -11.51 8.13 -21.69
N ALA A 77 -12.69 8.75 -21.54
CA ALA A 77 -13.28 8.96 -20.23
C ALA A 77 -13.70 7.64 -19.54
N GLU A 78 -14.18 6.65 -20.30
CA GLU A 78 -14.54 5.33 -19.80
C GLU A 78 -13.29 4.57 -19.28
N GLU A 79 -12.17 4.63 -20.02
CA GLU A 79 -10.90 4.03 -19.62
C GLU A 79 -10.37 4.66 -18.31
N LEU A 80 -10.34 5.99 -18.21
CA LEU A 80 -9.95 6.69 -16.98
C LEU A 80 -10.88 6.34 -15.80
N SER A 81 -12.17 6.23 -16.04
CA SER A 81 -13.16 5.86 -15.03
C SER A 81 -12.94 4.45 -14.52
N TYR A 82 -12.59 3.51 -15.40
CA TYR A 82 -12.34 2.11 -15.05
C TYR A 82 -11.16 1.99 -14.08
N GLU A 83 -10.04 2.63 -14.36
CA GLU A 83 -8.86 2.57 -13.50
C GLU A 83 -9.08 3.31 -12.17
N ARG A 84 -9.78 4.46 -12.21
CA ARG A 84 -10.21 5.17 -10.99
C ARG A 84 -11.09 4.28 -10.09
N ASP A 85 -12.09 3.63 -10.66
CA ASP A 85 -13.03 2.79 -9.92
C ASP A 85 -12.34 1.52 -9.39
N SER A 86 -11.34 0.99 -10.11
CA SER A 86 -10.48 -0.10 -9.65
C SER A 86 -9.68 0.29 -8.40
N LEU A 87 -9.11 1.51 -8.37
CA LEU A 87 -8.41 2.01 -7.20
C LEU A 87 -9.36 2.28 -6.03
N ILE A 88 -10.58 2.78 -6.28
CA ILE A 88 -11.61 2.94 -5.23
C ILE A 88 -11.91 1.59 -4.60
N TRP A 89 -12.13 0.56 -5.40
CA TRP A 89 -12.40 -0.79 -4.90
C TRP A 89 -11.23 -1.34 -4.07
N ALA A 90 -9.98 -1.15 -4.53
CA ALA A 90 -8.80 -1.55 -3.77
C ALA A 90 -8.69 -0.81 -2.41
N CYS A 91 -9.08 0.46 -2.37
CA CYS A 91 -9.14 1.26 -1.15
C CYS A 91 -10.21 0.73 -0.16
N ASP A 92 -11.36 0.30 -0.67
CA ASP A 92 -12.45 -0.25 0.14
C ASP A 92 -12.08 -1.62 0.74
N GLU A 93 -11.31 -2.43 0.02
CA GLU A 93 -10.79 -3.73 0.50
C GLU A 93 -9.57 -3.57 1.44
N ALA A 94 -9.01 -2.38 1.56
CA ALA A 94 -7.81 -2.07 2.36
C ALA A 94 -6.59 -2.95 2.01
N ASP A 95 -6.45 -3.39 0.75
CA ASP A 95 -5.33 -4.18 0.25
C ASP A 95 -4.25 -3.25 -0.31
N ILE A 96 -3.16 -3.06 0.45
CA ILE A 96 -2.07 -2.14 0.12
C ILE A 96 -1.39 -2.52 -1.21
N SER A 97 -1.16 -3.81 -1.45
CA SER A 97 -0.53 -4.31 -2.68
C SER A 97 -1.40 -4.05 -3.89
N TYR A 98 -2.69 -4.27 -3.74
CA TYR A 98 -3.66 -4.04 -4.81
C TYR A 98 -3.90 -2.55 -5.04
N MET A 99 -3.92 -1.72 -3.98
CA MET A 99 -3.94 -0.26 -4.12
C MET A 99 -2.74 0.26 -4.91
N LYS A 100 -1.53 -0.29 -4.65
CA LYS A 100 -0.35 0.06 -5.42
C LYS A 100 -0.53 -0.28 -6.90
N TYR A 101 -0.93 -1.51 -7.20
CA TYR A 101 -1.16 -1.98 -8.57
C TYR A 101 -2.16 -1.07 -9.31
N CYS A 102 -3.33 -0.82 -8.71
CA CYS A 102 -4.35 0.05 -9.30
C CYS A 102 -3.88 1.51 -9.42
N SER A 103 -3.07 2.01 -8.47
CA SER A 103 -2.51 3.36 -8.55
C SER A 103 -1.55 3.52 -9.73
N ASP A 104 -0.70 2.52 -9.99
CA ASP A 104 0.23 2.54 -11.12
C ASP A 104 -0.53 2.58 -12.47
N TYR A 105 -1.61 1.81 -12.60
CA TYR A 105 -2.46 1.84 -13.81
C TYR A 105 -3.22 3.17 -13.96
N LEU A 106 -3.73 3.71 -12.85
CA LEU A 106 -4.37 5.03 -12.87
C LEU A 106 -3.37 6.13 -13.27
N ASP A 107 -2.09 6.03 -12.91
CA ASP A 107 -1.05 6.99 -13.32
C ASP A 107 -0.87 6.98 -14.85
N ASP A 108 -0.79 5.79 -15.45
CA ASP A 108 -0.66 5.63 -16.89
C ASP A 108 -1.89 6.17 -17.63
N GLU A 109 -3.09 5.86 -17.14
CA GLU A 109 -4.33 6.29 -17.78
C GLU A 109 -4.61 7.78 -17.56
N PHE A 110 -4.29 8.34 -16.41
CA PHE A 110 -4.37 9.77 -16.14
C PHE A 110 -3.47 10.57 -17.11
N ALA A 111 -2.23 10.10 -17.32
CA ALA A 111 -1.33 10.70 -18.31
C ALA A 111 -1.85 10.55 -19.76
N SER A 112 -2.55 9.46 -20.09
CA SER A 112 -3.21 9.25 -21.37
C SER A 112 -4.35 10.24 -21.57
N ALA A 113 -5.19 10.41 -20.55
CA ALA A 113 -6.30 11.35 -20.53
C ALA A 113 -5.85 12.82 -20.76
N LEU A 114 -4.77 13.23 -20.09
CA LEU A 114 -4.19 14.57 -20.28
C LEU A 114 -3.69 14.76 -21.71
N ARG A 115 -2.99 13.78 -22.29
CA ARG A 115 -2.56 13.85 -23.71
C ARG A 115 -3.71 13.97 -24.69
N THR A 116 -4.83 13.30 -24.41
CA THR A 116 -6.06 13.42 -25.20
C THR A 116 -6.61 14.85 -25.12
N LEU A 117 -6.72 15.41 -23.90
CA LEU A 117 -7.20 16.77 -23.68
C LEU A 117 -6.30 17.84 -24.33
N ASP A 118 -4.97 17.64 -24.30
CA ASP A 118 -4.01 18.55 -24.97
C ASP A 118 -4.22 18.66 -26.48
N GLY A 119 -4.76 17.63 -27.11
CA GLY A 119 -5.11 17.60 -28.54
C GLY A 119 -6.43 18.27 -28.88
N LEU A 120 -7.21 18.73 -27.90
CA LEU A 120 -8.55 19.25 -28.04
C LEU A 120 -8.62 20.78 -27.89
N GLU A 121 -9.63 21.41 -28.52
CA GLU A 121 -9.93 22.83 -28.34
C GLU A 121 -10.78 23.04 -27.07
N LEU A 122 -10.14 23.05 -25.91
CA LEU A 122 -10.80 23.35 -24.64
C LEU A 122 -11.04 24.85 -24.50
N THR A 123 -12.10 25.23 -23.78
CA THR A 123 -12.28 26.61 -23.32
C THR A 123 -11.20 26.98 -22.29
N ASP A 124 -10.94 28.28 -22.10
CA ASP A 124 -9.95 28.75 -21.12
C ASP A 124 -10.26 28.27 -19.69
N ASP A 125 -11.55 28.22 -19.32
CA ASP A 125 -11.99 27.75 -18.02
C ASP A 125 -11.73 26.24 -17.86
N GLU A 126 -12.01 25.44 -18.88
CA GLU A 126 -11.76 24.00 -18.85
C GLU A 126 -10.26 23.69 -18.81
N ARG A 127 -9.45 24.42 -19.57
CA ARG A 127 -7.99 24.29 -19.54
C ARG A 127 -7.44 24.61 -18.14
N SER A 128 -7.87 25.72 -17.55
CA SER A 128 -7.48 26.09 -16.18
C SER A 128 -7.88 25.04 -15.16
N LEU A 129 -9.04 24.43 -15.32
CA LEU A 129 -9.53 23.37 -14.44
C LEU A 129 -8.70 22.08 -14.58
N VAL A 130 -8.35 21.69 -15.81
CA VAL A 130 -7.47 20.54 -16.07
C VAL A 130 -6.09 20.76 -15.45
N ASP A 131 -5.50 21.94 -15.64
CA ASP A 131 -4.18 22.30 -15.06
C ASP A 131 -4.20 22.25 -13.52
N GLU A 132 -5.30 22.67 -12.89
CA GLU A 132 -5.49 22.59 -11.44
C GLU A 132 -5.51 21.12 -10.97
N TYR A 133 -6.28 20.27 -11.64
CA TYR A 133 -6.36 18.85 -11.28
C TYR A 133 -5.06 18.09 -11.58
N GLU A 134 -4.37 18.40 -12.68
CA GLU A 134 -3.05 17.85 -12.97
C GLU A 134 -2.05 18.22 -11.87
N THR A 135 -2.03 19.48 -11.45
CA THR A 135 -1.18 19.96 -10.36
C THR A 135 -1.48 19.23 -9.05
N ALA A 136 -2.76 19.04 -8.71
CA ALA A 136 -3.19 18.33 -7.51
C ALA A 136 -2.78 16.85 -7.55
N TYR A 137 -2.99 16.19 -8.70
CA TYR A 137 -2.62 14.80 -8.92
C TYR A 137 -1.12 14.56 -8.74
N ASN A 138 -0.32 15.35 -9.46
CA ASN A 138 1.14 15.26 -9.42
C ASN A 138 1.69 15.63 -8.02
N GLY A 139 1.05 16.57 -7.34
CA GLY A 139 1.35 16.92 -5.95
C GLY A 139 1.11 15.77 -4.99
N ALA A 140 -0.01 15.06 -5.12
CA ALA A 140 -0.34 13.88 -4.32
C ALA A 140 0.66 12.74 -4.60
N GLN A 141 0.97 12.46 -5.86
CA GLN A 141 1.95 11.44 -6.27
C GLN A 141 3.33 11.71 -5.64
N LYS A 142 3.83 12.94 -5.76
CA LYS A 142 5.11 13.33 -5.13
C LYS A 142 5.11 13.10 -3.62
N MET A 143 4.01 13.44 -2.93
CA MET A 143 3.90 13.21 -1.49
C MET A 143 3.83 11.74 -1.11
N ILE A 144 3.31 10.86 -1.99
CA ILE A 144 3.36 9.40 -1.82
C ILE A 144 4.82 8.92 -1.90
N GLU A 145 5.57 9.35 -2.90
CA GLU A 145 6.98 8.97 -3.09
C GLU A 145 7.87 9.42 -1.93
N GLU A 146 7.62 10.61 -1.39
CA GLU A 146 8.36 11.19 -0.26
C GLU A 146 7.85 10.70 1.12
N ASN A 147 6.82 9.83 1.16
CA ASN A 147 6.23 9.38 2.42
C ASN A 147 7.17 8.46 3.20
N SER A 148 7.17 8.64 4.53
CA SER A 148 8.02 7.86 5.44
C SER A 148 7.61 6.38 5.54
N TYR A 149 6.40 6.00 5.12
CA TYR A 149 5.91 4.61 5.14
C TYR A 149 6.92 3.63 4.52
N ASN A 150 7.37 3.90 3.28
CA ASN A 150 8.30 3.02 2.59
C ASN A 150 9.66 2.87 3.30
N SER A 151 10.12 3.92 3.97
CA SER A 151 11.34 3.86 4.78
C SER A 151 11.12 3.06 6.08
N SER A 152 9.94 3.17 6.67
CA SER A 152 9.54 2.37 7.85
C SER A 152 9.45 0.89 7.51
N VAL A 153 8.77 0.53 6.41
CA VAL A 153 8.72 -0.85 5.89
C VAL A 153 10.12 -1.39 5.62
N THR A 154 10.98 -0.61 4.97
CA THR A 154 12.36 -1.04 4.68
C THR A 154 13.15 -1.28 5.96
N SER A 155 13.05 -0.37 6.93
CA SER A 155 13.73 -0.49 8.22
C SER A 155 13.23 -1.68 9.02
N PHE A 156 11.93 -1.88 9.05
CA PHE A 156 11.30 -3.03 9.69
C PHE A 156 11.74 -4.35 9.04
N ASN A 157 11.63 -4.47 7.72
CA ASN A 157 12.03 -5.68 7.01
C ASN A 157 13.50 -6.01 7.25
N ARG A 158 14.38 -5.02 7.22
CA ARG A 158 15.79 -5.20 7.50
C ARG A 158 16.05 -5.68 8.94
N SER A 159 15.33 -5.16 9.91
CA SER A 159 15.51 -5.53 11.31
C SER A 159 14.99 -6.92 11.64
N VAL A 160 13.91 -7.34 10.99
CA VAL A 160 13.19 -8.59 11.28
C VAL A 160 13.63 -9.73 10.37
N TYR A 161 13.67 -9.49 9.05
CA TYR A 161 13.85 -10.56 8.07
C TYR A 161 15.30 -10.70 7.58
N ASP A 162 16.13 -9.66 7.71
CA ASP A 162 17.53 -9.67 7.25
C ASP A 162 18.55 -9.81 8.40
N THR A 163 18.08 -9.94 9.64
CA THR A 163 18.96 -9.96 10.82
C THR A 163 18.83 -11.28 11.59
N PHE A 164 19.99 -11.96 11.84
CA PHE A 164 20.02 -13.11 12.73
C PHE A 164 19.89 -12.67 14.21
N PRO A 165 19.12 -13.35 15.07
CA PRO A 165 18.32 -14.58 14.83
C PRO A 165 16.87 -14.31 14.41
N THR A 166 16.45 -13.05 14.23
CA THR A 166 15.05 -12.67 14.00
C THR A 166 14.49 -13.24 12.69
N GLU A 167 15.30 -13.35 11.63
CA GLU A 167 14.91 -13.99 10.36
C GLU A 167 14.39 -15.42 10.56
N ILE A 168 15.06 -16.19 11.44
CA ILE A 168 14.65 -17.56 11.75
C ILE A 168 13.33 -17.58 12.51
N LEU A 169 13.16 -16.66 13.47
CA LEU A 169 11.95 -16.56 14.28
C LEU A 169 10.75 -16.10 13.42
N ALA A 170 10.96 -15.17 12.51
CA ALA A 170 9.93 -14.71 11.56
C ALA A 170 9.49 -15.85 10.63
N ALA A 171 10.44 -16.63 10.10
CA ALA A 171 10.13 -17.80 9.27
C ALA A 171 9.33 -18.87 10.03
N PHE A 172 9.64 -19.12 11.29
CA PHE A 172 8.87 -20.05 12.13
C PHE A 172 7.49 -19.51 12.51
N ALA A 173 7.35 -18.18 12.64
CA ALA A 173 6.07 -17.54 12.94
C ALA A 173 5.11 -17.54 11.75
N GLY A 174 5.63 -17.71 10.52
CA GLY A 174 4.82 -17.75 9.29
C GLY A 174 4.13 -16.41 8.99
N VAL A 175 4.74 -15.30 9.42
CA VAL A 175 4.19 -13.95 9.22
C VAL A 175 4.84 -13.33 7.99
N ASN A 176 4.03 -12.76 7.11
CA ASN A 176 4.50 -12.09 5.90
C ASN A 176 5.07 -10.71 6.23
N ALA A 177 6.11 -10.32 5.50
CA ALA A 177 6.67 -8.99 5.59
C ALA A 177 5.69 -7.94 5.03
N PRO A 178 5.57 -6.76 5.65
CA PRO A 178 4.82 -5.67 5.06
C PRO A 178 5.45 -5.23 3.74
N GLU A 179 4.61 -4.82 2.79
CA GLU A 179 5.03 -4.46 1.45
C GLU A 179 5.23 -2.95 1.30
N ARG A 180 6.19 -2.56 0.45
CA ARG A 180 6.40 -1.16 0.08
C ARG A 180 5.33 -0.73 -0.93
N PHE A 181 4.93 0.54 -0.85
CA PHE A 181 3.98 1.12 -1.80
C PHE A 181 4.66 1.75 -3.03
N SER A 182 5.91 2.17 -2.93
CA SER A 182 6.68 2.75 -4.04
C SER A 182 8.10 2.16 -4.11
#